data_d64c95179c093cd46c2224390c90355b
#
_entry.id   d64c95179c093cd46c2224390c90355b
#
_cell.length_a   1.000
_cell.length_b   1.000
_cell.length_c   1.000
_cell.angle_alpha   90.00
_cell.angle_beta   90.00
_cell.angle_gamma   90.00
#
_symmetry.space_group_name_H-M   'P 1'
#
loop_
_entity.id
_entity.type
_entity.pdbx_description
1 polymer ?
#
loop_
_entity_poly.entity_id
_entity_poly.type
_entity_poly.pdbx_seq_one_letter_code
_entity_poly.pdbx_strand_id
1 'polypeptide(L)'
;MQDELIARAEAWLAEDPDAETREELGKLIDAEDVTELAARFSGTLQFGTAGLRGELGAGPMRMNRAVVIRAAAGLAAYLKAKGQSGGLVVIGFDARHKSADFARDTAAVMTGAGLRAAVLPRPLPTPVLAYAIRHLGAVAGVEVTASHNPPRDNGYKVYLGDGSQIVPPADAEIAAEIDAIRALADVPRPDAGWETLDEGVLDAYLARTDAVLSAGSPHTARTVYTAMHGVGKDVLLAAFTRAGFPEPVLVAEQAEPDPDFPTVAFPNPEEPGAMDLAFAKARETDPDLIVANDPDADRLAVAVKDGEDWRMLRGDEVGALLAQHLVDRGARGTFAESIVSSSLLGRIAEKAGLPYEETLTGFKWIARVEGLRYGYEEALGYCVDPEGVRDKDGITAALLITELASELKEQGRTLLDLLDDIAVAHGLHATDQLAVRVEDLSVIANAMRRLREQPPTQLAGLAITKAEDLTQGTELLPPTDGLRYTLDGARVIVRPSGTEPKLKCYLEVVVPVGTRDNLPAAHAKARDLLTTIKRDLSAAAGI
;
A
#
# COMPACT_ATOMS: atom_id res chain seq x y z
N MET A 1 6.26 39.24 8.46
CA MET A 1 5.59 37.93 8.17
C MET A 1 5.10 37.82 6.74
N GLN A 2 4.19 38.69 6.26
CA GLN A 2 3.70 38.61 4.87
C GLN A 2 4.82 38.86 3.84
N ASP A 3 5.60 39.95 4.00
CA ASP A 3 6.72 40.25 3.10
C ASP A 3 7.79 39.15 3.07
N GLU A 4 8.04 38.52 4.19
CA GLU A 4 8.98 37.41 4.30
C GLU A 4 8.45 36.15 3.58
N LEU A 5 7.14 35.89 3.68
CA LEU A 5 6.50 34.80 2.98
C LEU A 5 6.54 35.00 1.46
N ILE A 6 6.25 36.23 1.00
CA ILE A 6 6.32 36.60 -0.42
C ILE A 6 7.77 36.46 -0.91
N ALA A 7 8.75 36.98 -0.18
CA ALA A 7 10.16 36.85 -0.55
C ALA A 7 10.63 35.38 -0.67
N ARG A 8 10.14 34.49 0.19
CA ARG A 8 10.40 33.05 0.08
C ARG A 8 9.75 32.44 -1.17
N ALA A 9 8.53 32.87 -1.49
CA ALA A 9 7.82 32.40 -2.68
C ALA A 9 8.53 32.88 -3.97
N GLU A 10 8.99 34.14 -4.01
CA GLU A 10 9.77 34.68 -5.12
C GLU A 10 11.12 33.96 -5.31
N ALA A 11 11.82 33.66 -4.19
CA ALA A 11 13.05 32.89 -4.25
C ALA A 11 12.83 31.48 -4.80
N TRP A 12 11.72 30.82 -4.41
CA TRP A 12 11.35 29.52 -4.97
C TRP A 12 11.00 29.62 -6.45
N LEU A 13 10.22 30.62 -6.84
CA LEU A 13 9.83 30.88 -8.24
C LEU A 13 11.07 31.00 -9.16
N ALA A 14 12.13 31.63 -8.65
CA ALA A 14 13.36 31.82 -9.43
C ALA A 14 14.13 30.51 -9.67
N GLU A 15 13.98 29.51 -8.80
CA GLU A 15 14.66 28.21 -8.92
C GLU A 15 13.77 27.11 -9.54
N ASP A 16 12.44 27.29 -9.57
CA ASP A 16 11.50 26.27 -10.02
C ASP A 16 11.73 25.95 -11.52
N PRO A 17 12.05 24.69 -11.87
CA PRO A 17 12.32 24.30 -13.26
C PRO A 17 11.05 24.12 -14.10
N ASP A 18 9.86 24.06 -13.50
CA ASP A 18 8.60 23.76 -14.16
C ASP A 18 7.83 25.03 -14.51
N ALA A 19 7.51 25.21 -15.79
CA ALA A 19 6.75 26.39 -16.24
C ALA A 19 5.35 26.48 -15.65
N GLU A 20 4.68 25.32 -15.43
CA GLU A 20 3.32 25.26 -14.90
C GLU A 20 3.29 25.70 -13.42
N THR A 21 4.19 25.18 -12.61
CA THR A 21 4.27 25.58 -11.20
C THR A 21 4.79 27.00 -11.02
N ARG A 22 5.66 27.49 -11.91
CA ARG A 22 6.04 28.92 -11.94
C ARG A 22 4.85 29.83 -12.25
N GLU A 23 4.04 29.48 -13.25
CA GLU A 23 2.83 30.25 -13.57
C GLU A 23 1.82 30.25 -12.42
N GLU A 24 1.60 29.07 -11.80
CA GLU A 24 0.73 28.91 -10.65
C GLU A 24 1.19 29.81 -9.47
N LEU A 25 2.47 29.70 -9.12
CA LEU A 25 3.04 30.48 -8.00
C LEU A 25 3.05 31.99 -8.28
N GLY A 26 3.36 32.39 -9.52
CA GLY A 26 3.31 33.77 -9.94
C GLY A 26 1.91 34.39 -9.72
N LYS A 27 0.86 33.67 -10.09
CA LYS A 27 -0.53 34.13 -9.86
C LYS A 27 -0.85 34.30 -8.38
N LEU A 28 -0.35 33.40 -7.50
CA LEU A 28 -0.56 33.50 -6.05
C LEU A 28 0.19 34.71 -5.45
N ILE A 29 1.41 34.98 -5.94
CA ILE A 29 2.22 36.15 -5.52
C ILE A 29 1.53 37.43 -5.98
N ASP A 30 1.13 37.53 -7.24
CA ASP A 30 0.47 38.70 -7.81
C ASP A 30 -0.88 39.01 -7.13
N ALA A 31 -1.60 37.97 -6.70
CA ALA A 31 -2.85 38.07 -5.97
C ALA A 31 -2.66 38.36 -4.47
N GLU A 32 -1.42 38.34 -3.97
CA GLU A 32 -1.10 38.40 -2.54
C GLU A 32 -1.93 37.41 -1.70
N ASP A 33 -2.14 36.16 -2.23
CA ASP A 33 -2.90 35.14 -1.54
C ASP A 33 -2.07 34.54 -0.38
N VAL A 34 -2.07 35.30 0.72
CA VAL A 34 -1.29 34.96 1.93
C VAL A 34 -1.69 33.60 2.50
N THR A 35 -2.96 33.21 2.37
CA THR A 35 -3.48 31.95 2.91
C THR A 35 -2.89 30.75 2.15
N GLU A 36 -3.00 30.76 0.82
CA GLU A 36 -2.40 29.70 -0.02
C GLU A 36 -0.88 29.73 0.05
N LEU A 37 -0.24 30.89 0.01
CA LEU A 37 1.20 30.99 0.16
C LEU A 37 1.68 30.43 1.51
N ALA A 38 0.97 30.72 2.60
CA ALA A 38 1.30 30.15 3.92
C ALA A 38 1.16 28.63 3.93
N ALA A 39 0.09 28.09 3.34
CA ALA A 39 -0.11 26.62 3.25
C ALA A 39 1.01 25.92 2.47
N ARG A 40 1.58 26.57 1.45
CA ARG A 40 2.63 26.02 0.59
C ARG A 40 4.05 26.22 1.12
N PHE A 41 4.27 27.24 1.97
CA PHE A 41 5.58 27.63 2.48
C PHE A 41 5.71 27.53 4.00
N SER A 42 4.76 26.92 4.73
CA SER A 42 4.85 26.71 6.18
C SER A 42 5.96 25.72 6.60
N GLY A 43 6.45 24.93 5.67
CA GLY A 43 7.49 23.92 5.90
C GLY A 43 7.97 23.30 4.59
N THR A 44 8.34 22.05 4.64
CA THR A 44 8.69 21.18 3.49
C THR A 44 7.95 19.87 3.60
N LEU A 45 7.64 19.22 2.47
CA LEU A 45 7.16 17.85 2.49
C LEU A 45 8.16 16.97 3.23
N GLN A 46 7.65 16.23 4.22
CA GLN A 46 8.49 15.37 5.03
C GLN A 46 8.86 14.11 4.25
N PHE A 47 10.15 13.87 4.12
CA PHE A 47 10.67 12.61 3.61
C PHE A 47 10.68 11.59 4.75
N GLY A 48 9.93 10.54 4.62
CA GLY A 48 9.81 9.50 5.63
C GLY A 48 9.95 8.10 5.05
N THR A 49 9.60 7.11 5.83
CA THR A 49 9.68 5.71 5.44
C THR A 49 8.79 5.33 4.24
N ALA A 50 7.78 6.15 3.91
CA ALA A 50 6.97 6.03 2.70
C ALA A 50 7.53 6.86 1.52
N GLY A 51 8.73 7.44 1.65
CA GLY A 51 9.27 8.41 0.72
C GLY A 51 8.58 9.77 0.86
N LEU A 52 8.24 10.40 -0.27
CA LEU A 52 7.44 11.63 -0.34
C LEU A 52 6.03 11.29 -0.83
N ARG A 53 5.04 12.05 -0.35
CA ARG A 53 3.67 12.01 -0.89
C ARG A 53 2.97 13.33 -0.59
N GLY A 54 2.24 13.83 -1.56
CA GLY A 54 1.45 15.05 -1.40
C GLY A 54 0.74 15.48 -2.67
N GLU A 55 -0.05 16.53 -2.54
CA GLU A 55 -0.74 17.16 -3.65
C GLU A 55 0.26 17.83 -4.61
N LEU A 56 0.02 17.72 -5.91
CA LEU A 56 0.77 18.42 -6.95
C LEU A 56 0.56 19.94 -6.84
N GLY A 57 1.60 20.73 -7.05
CA GLY A 57 1.54 22.18 -7.08
C GLY A 57 2.87 22.85 -6.73
N ALA A 58 2.90 24.16 -6.81
CA ALA A 58 4.07 24.97 -6.49
C ALA A 58 4.35 25.04 -4.98
N GLY A 59 5.62 25.12 -4.63
CA GLY A 59 6.10 25.32 -3.26
C GLY A 59 6.59 24.05 -2.56
N PRO A 60 7.31 24.21 -1.45
CA PRO A 60 8.01 23.12 -0.76
C PRO A 60 7.06 22.13 -0.03
N MET A 61 5.81 22.51 0.21
CA MET A 61 4.79 21.64 0.82
C MET A 61 3.91 20.91 -0.21
N ARG A 62 4.34 20.90 -1.48
CA ARG A 62 3.64 20.23 -2.59
C ARG A 62 4.59 19.33 -3.37
N MET A 63 4.04 18.33 -4.06
CA MET A 63 4.82 17.54 -5.00
C MET A 63 5.02 18.32 -6.30
N ASN A 64 6.26 18.51 -6.69
CA ASN A 64 6.68 19.18 -7.91
C ASN A 64 8.10 18.78 -8.30
N ARG A 65 8.54 19.22 -9.47
CA ARG A 65 9.87 18.88 -10.00
C ARG A 65 11.01 19.36 -9.10
N ALA A 66 10.89 20.55 -8.48
CA ALA A 66 11.92 21.08 -7.57
C ALA A 66 12.08 20.18 -6.33
N VAL A 67 10.98 19.71 -5.73
CA VAL A 67 10.97 18.81 -4.58
C VAL A 67 11.56 17.44 -4.96
N VAL A 68 11.17 16.90 -6.12
CA VAL A 68 11.68 15.60 -6.61
C VAL A 68 13.19 15.67 -6.92
N ILE A 69 13.66 16.73 -7.53
CA ILE A 69 15.10 16.95 -7.79
C ILE A 69 15.90 16.96 -6.49
N ARG A 70 15.40 17.64 -5.45
CA ARG A 70 16.04 17.64 -4.12
C ARG A 70 16.04 16.23 -3.51
N ALA A 71 14.92 15.52 -3.58
CA ALA A 71 14.82 14.15 -3.07
C ALA A 71 15.77 13.19 -3.79
N ALA A 72 15.85 13.26 -5.12
CA ALA A 72 16.77 12.47 -5.92
C ALA A 72 18.24 12.79 -5.59
N ALA A 73 18.57 14.08 -5.40
CA ALA A 73 19.93 14.50 -5.05
C ALA A 73 20.34 14.02 -3.64
N GLY A 74 19.41 14.08 -2.68
CA GLY A 74 19.63 13.55 -1.34
C GLY A 74 19.83 12.03 -1.34
N LEU A 75 19.01 11.30 -2.09
CA LEU A 75 19.20 9.86 -2.28
C LEU A 75 20.55 9.53 -2.92
N ALA A 76 20.94 10.28 -3.96
CA ALA A 76 22.25 10.10 -4.62
C ALA A 76 23.41 10.35 -3.64
N ALA A 77 23.35 11.39 -2.82
CA ALA A 77 24.34 11.69 -1.79
C ALA A 77 24.43 10.57 -0.76
N TYR A 78 23.28 10.11 -0.25
CA TYR A 78 23.19 8.97 0.66
C TYR A 78 23.85 7.70 0.08
N LEU A 79 23.50 7.32 -1.16
CA LEU A 79 24.08 6.13 -1.81
C LEU A 79 25.61 6.24 -1.95
N LYS A 80 26.12 7.42 -2.32
CA LYS A 80 27.58 7.67 -2.39
C LYS A 80 28.24 7.58 -1.03
N ALA A 81 27.63 8.13 0.03
CA ALA A 81 28.13 8.03 1.40
C ALA A 81 28.16 6.57 1.90
N LYS A 82 27.24 5.72 1.43
CA LYS A 82 27.23 4.27 1.70
C LYS A 82 28.17 3.45 0.78
N GLY A 83 29.02 4.10 0.00
CA GLY A 83 29.98 3.43 -0.88
C GLY A 83 29.40 2.85 -2.18
N GLN A 84 28.20 3.28 -2.58
CA GLN A 84 27.50 2.81 -3.76
C GLN A 84 27.74 3.67 -5.02
N SER A 85 28.85 4.41 -5.06
CA SER A 85 29.21 5.23 -6.23
C SER A 85 29.27 4.41 -7.51
N GLY A 86 28.68 4.91 -8.59
CA GLY A 86 28.59 4.20 -9.88
C GLY A 86 27.56 3.06 -9.90
N GLY A 87 26.86 2.81 -8.78
CA GLY A 87 25.80 1.81 -8.72
C GLY A 87 24.60 2.14 -9.63
N LEU A 88 23.82 1.12 -9.99
CA LEU A 88 22.61 1.28 -10.79
C LEU A 88 21.42 1.67 -9.89
N VAL A 89 20.67 2.69 -10.30
CA VAL A 89 19.35 3.03 -9.74
C VAL A 89 18.29 2.79 -10.80
N VAL A 90 17.31 1.96 -10.51
CA VAL A 90 16.16 1.70 -11.41
C VAL A 90 15.01 2.62 -11.03
N ILE A 91 14.35 3.19 -12.03
CA ILE A 91 13.30 4.18 -11.84
C ILE A 91 12.05 3.72 -12.57
N GLY A 92 10.96 3.54 -11.83
CA GLY A 92 9.65 3.23 -12.34
C GLY A 92 8.67 4.39 -12.07
N PHE A 93 7.54 4.34 -12.74
CA PHE A 93 6.50 5.36 -12.61
C PHE A 93 5.14 4.83 -13.07
N ASP A 94 4.09 5.35 -12.45
CA ASP A 94 2.71 5.10 -12.84
C ASP A 94 2.22 6.11 -13.91
N ALA A 95 0.92 6.10 -14.21
CA ALA A 95 0.35 6.97 -15.25
C ALA A 95 -0.25 8.28 -14.70
N ARG A 96 0.04 8.66 -13.45
CA ARG A 96 -0.44 9.92 -12.87
C ARG A 96 0.19 11.14 -13.54
N HIS A 97 -0.49 12.28 -13.39
CA HIS A 97 0.10 13.56 -13.78
C HIS A 97 1.50 13.72 -13.19
N LYS A 98 2.46 14.20 -14.02
CA LYS A 98 3.86 14.45 -13.65
C LYS A 98 4.71 13.21 -13.32
N SER A 99 4.16 11.98 -13.28
CA SER A 99 4.97 10.80 -12.93
C SER A 99 6.16 10.59 -13.88
N ALA A 100 5.96 10.73 -15.18
CA ALA A 100 7.02 10.61 -16.19
C ALA A 100 8.07 11.73 -16.05
N ASP A 101 7.65 12.97 -15.76
CA ASP A 101 8.57 14.10 -15.55
C ASP A 101 9.44 13.86 -14.31
N PHE A 102 8.85 13.40 -13.21
CA PHE A 102 9.57 13.10 -11.96
C PHE A 102 10.55 11.93 -12.13
N ALA A 103 10.17 10.91 -12.89
CA ALA A 103 11.07 9.80 -13.22
C ALA A 103 12.27 10.28 -14.03
N ARG A 104 12.04 11.16 -15.03
CA ARG A 104 13.09 11.76 -15.86
C ARG A 104 14.01 12.66 -15.04
N ASP A 105 13.47 13.52 -14.17
CA ASP A 105 14.28 14.37 -13.28
C ASP A 105 15.15 13.52 -12.36
N THR A 106 14.60 12.42 -11.83
CA THR A 106 15.35 11.47 -11.00
C THR A 106 16.51 10.85 -11.78
N ALA A 107 16.27 10.39 -13.00
CA ALA A 107 17.31 9.82 -13.87
C ALA A 107 18.42 10.82 -14.17
N ALA A 108 18.06 12.07 -14.49
CA ALA A 108 19.01 13.15 -14.73
C ALA A 108 19.89 13.43 -13.50
N VAL A 109 19.29 13.52 -12.32
CA VAL A 109 20.02 13.74 -11.06
C VAL A 109 20.96 12.59 -10.74
N MET A 110 20.50 11.33 -10.84
CA MET A 110 21.35 10.15 -10.59
C MET A 110 22.56 10.13 -11.54
N THR A 111 22.32 10.39 -12.83
CA THR A 111 23.37 10.48 -13.83
C THR A 111 24.36 11.61 -13.53
N GLY A 112 23.86 12.80 -13.19
CA GLY A 112 24.68 13.96 -12.81
C GLY A 112 25.51 13.74 -11.56
N ALA A 113 25.02 12.91 -10.64
CA ALA A 113 25.73 12.51 -9.42
C ALA A 113 26.79 11.42 -9.65
N GLY A 114 26.92 10.87 -10.86
CA GLY A 114 27.86 9.79 -11.19
C GLY A 114 27.37 8.38 -10.85
N LEU A 115 26.05 8.21 -10.67
CA LEU A 115 25.39 6.92 -10.61
C LEU A 115 24.91 6.50 -12.00
N ARG A 116 24.69 5.21 -12.23
CA ARG A 116 23.97 4.76 -13.41
C ARG A 116 22.48 4.84 -13.14
N ALA A 117 21.70 5.27 -14.09
CA ALA A 117 20.25 5.31 -13.98
C ALA A 117 19.61 4.54 -15.15
N ALA A 118 18.57 3.78 -14.85
CA ALA A 118 17.76 3.07 -15.82
C ALA A 118 16.28 3.29 -15.52
N VAL A 119 15.54 3.80 -16.50
CA VAL A 119 14.10 4.08 -16.40
C VAL A 119 13.32 2.93 -17.04
N LEU A 120 12.24 2.49 -16.41
CA LEU A 120 11.32 1.51 -17.00
C LEU A 120 10.77 2.02 -18.34
N PRO A 121 10.46 1.14 -19.31
CA PRO A 121 10.18 1.54 -20.69
C PRO A 121 8.90 2.39 -20.83
N ARG A 122 7.98 2.26 -19.89
CA ARG A 122 6.68 2.92 -19.88
C ARG A 122 6.09 2.92 -18.46
N PRO A 123 4.92 3.54 -18.21
CA PRO A 123 4.21 3.36 -16.94
C PRO A 123 3.95 1.87 -16.66
N LEU A 124 4.43 1.37 -15.53
CA LEU A 124 4.34 -0.03 -15.14
C LEU A 124 4.00 -0.16 -13.64
N PRO A 125 3.45 -1.32 -13.22
CA PRO A 125 3.17 -1.59 -11.82
C PRO A 125 4.38 -1.50 -10.90
N THR A 126 4.18 -1.02 -9.69
CA THR A 126 5.20 -1.01 -8.61
C THR A 126 5.91 -2.36 -8.44
N PRO A 127 5.22 -3.53 -8.46
CA PRO A 127 5.90 -4.83 -8.38
C PRO A 127 6.95 -5.08 -9.44
N VAL A 128 6.77 -4.55 -10.65
CA VAL A 128 7.75 -4.69 -11.73
C VAL A 128 9.05 -3.95 -11.38
N LEU A 129 8.95 -2.74 -10.81
CA LEU A 129 10.12 -2.03 -10.32
C LEU A 129 10.80 -2.79 -9.17
N ALA A 130 10.05 -3.21 -8.17
CA ALA A 130 10.60 -3.92 -7.02
C ALA A 130 11.34 -5.20 -7.44
N TYR A 131 10.80 -5.93 -8.42
CA TYR A 131 11.46 -7.06 -9.07
C TYR A 131 12.74 -6.64 -9.80
N ALA A 132 12.67 -5.57 -10.61
CA ALA A 132 13.77 -5.11 -11.43
C ALA A 132 15.02 -4.72 -10.61
N ILE A 133 14.84 -4.16 -9.41
CA ILE A 133 15.96 -3.80 -8.52
C ILE A 133 16.86 -5.01 -8.27
N ARG A 134 16.28 -6.12 -7.84
CA ARG A 134 17.04 -7.33 -7.53
C ARG A 134 17.50 -8.04 -8.79
N HIS A 135 16.65 -8.12 -9.81
CA HIS A 135 16.96 -8.77 -11.08
C HIS A 135 18.16 -8.15 -11.79
N LEU A 136 18.28 -6.82 -11.75
CA LEU A 136 19.35 -6.07 -12.40
C LEU A 136 20.55 -5.80 -11.46
N GLY A 137 20.50 -6.23 -10.19
CA GLY A 137 21.53 -5.97 -9.21
C GLY A 137 21.70 -4.48 -8.92
N ALA A 138 20.60 -3.72 -8.91
CA ALA A 138 20.61 -2.30 -8.63
C ALA A 138 20.88 -2.04 -7.14
N VAL A 139 21.47 -0.88 -6.83
CA VAL A 139 21.76 -0.47 -5.44
C VAL A 139 20.56 0.22 -4.80
N ALA A 140 19.65 0.74 -5.61
CA ALA A 140 18.41 1.37 -5.18
C ALA A 140 17.37 1.38 -6.32
N GLY A 141 16.15 1.67 -5.97
CA GLY A 141 15.06 1.95 -6.91
C GLY A 141 14.16 3.07 -6.43
N VAL A 142 13.49 3.69 -7.36
CA VAL A 142 12.50 4.73 -7.12
C VAL A 142 11.24 4.39 -7.90
N GLU A 143 10.09 4.42 -7.24
CA GLU A 143 8.79 4.36 -7.91
C GLU A 143 8.04 5.66 -7.71
N VAL A 144 7.73 6.31 -8.82
CA VAL A 144 6.95 7.56 -8.83
C VAL A 144 5.47 7.22 -8.91
N THR A 145 4.81 7.23 -7.78
CA THR A 145 3.38 6.90 -7.63
C THR A 145 2.83 7.43 -6.32
N ALA A 146 1.54 7.73 -6.29
CA ALA A 146 0.79 7.95 -5.06
C ALA A 146 -0.14 6.78 -4.72
N SER A 147 0.05 5.59 -5.33
CA SER A 147 -0.78 4.41 -5.11
C SER A 147 -2.28 4.73 -5.31
N HIS A 148 -3.10 4.57 -4.29
CA HIS A 148 -4.55 4.80 -4.32
C HIS A 148 -4.99 6.20 -3.84
N ASN A 149 -4.07 7.15 -3.70
CA ASN A 149 -4.41 8.52 -3.34
C ASN A 149 -5.22 9.25 -4.44
N PRO A 150 -5.89 10.37 -4.12
CA PRO A 150 -6.65 11.16 -5.10
C PRO A 150 -5.86 11.56 -6.35
N PRO A 151 -6.53 11.96 -7.44
CA PRO A 151 -5.90 12.31 -8.72
C PRO A 151 -4.84 13.43 -8.61
N ARG A 152 -5.05 14.37 -7.70
CA ARG A 152 -4.14 15.50 -7.50
C ARG A 152 -2.86 15.17 -6.76
N ASP A 153 -2.76 13.97 -6.18
CA ASP A 153 -1.58 13.54 -5.45
C ASP A 153 -0.56 12.83 -6.34
N ASN A 154 0.71 13.01 -6.01
CA ASN A 154 1.78 12.15 -6.49
C ASN A 154 2.74 11.82 -5.34
N GLY A 155 3.71 10.92 -5.59
CA GLY A 155 4.63 10.47 -4.57
C GLY A 155 5.94 9.94 -5.14
N TYR A 156 6.82 9.57 -4.23
CA TYR A 156 8.19 9.15 -4.53
C TYR A 156 8.59 8.06 -3.55
N LYS A 157 8.33 6.80 -3.90
CA LYS A 157 8.72 5.63 -3.09
C LYS A 157 10.18 5.30 -3.33
N VAL A 158 10.94 5.05 -2.27
CA VAL A 158 12.36 4.70 -2.35
C VAL A 158 12.60 3.28 -1.84
N TYR A 159 13.37 2.53 -2.60
CA TYR A 159 13.81 1.16 -2.35
C TYR A 159 15.32 1.09 -2.28
N LEU A 160 15.86 0.19 -1.48
CA LEU A 160 17.29 -0.14 -1.50
C LEU A 160 17.55 -1.41 -2.31
N GLY A 161 18.81 -1.79 -2.44
CA GLY A 161 19.24 -2.90 -3.29
C GLY A 161 18.70 -4.28 -2.89
N ASP A 162 18.14 -4.41 -1.68
CA ASP A 162 17.42 -5.62 -1.24
C ASP A 162 16.03 -5.76 -1.87
N GLY A 163 15.57 -4.76 -2.63
CA GLY A 163 14.26 -4.72 -3.27
C GLY A 163 13.11 -4.33 -2.34
N SER A 164 13.40 -3.90 -1.11
CA SER A 164 12.41 -3.46 -0.12
C SER A 164 12.42 -1.94 0.05
N GLN A 165 11.28 -1.36 0.42
CA GLN A 165 11.19 0.06 0.76
C GLN A 165 12.07 0.38 1.98
N ILE A 166 12.54 1.63 2.06
CA ILE A 166 13.41 2.10 3.13
C ILE A 166 12.75 2.01 4.51
N VAL A 167 13.60 1.79 5.53
CA VAL A 167 13.24 1.82 6.96
C VAL A 167 14.27 2.66 7.71
N PRO A 168 13.99 3.09 8.95
CA PRO A 168 15.00 3.73 9.79
C PRO A 168 16.28 2.87 9.90
N PRO A 169 17.49 3.47 9.88
CA PRO A 169 17.74 4.93 9.86
C PRO A 169 17.83 5.54 8.47
N ALA A 170 17.67 4.78 7.37
CA ALA A 170 17.90 5.24 6.01
C ALA A 170 17.01 6.44 5.63
N ASP A 171 15.76 6.46 6.07
CA ASP A 171 14.84 7.57 5.85
C ASP A 171 15.35 8.89 6.44
N ALA A 172 15.80 8.88 7.69
CA ALA A 172 16.36 10.06 8.35
C ALA A 172 17.70 10.48 7.74
N GLU A 173 18.55 9.53 7.36
CA GLU A 173 19.83 9.81 6.71
C GLU A 173 19.62 10.44 5.32
N ILE A 174 18.66 9.94 4.52
CA ILE A 174 18.31 10.54 3.23
C ILE A 174 17.69 11.93 3.43
N ALA A 175 16.79 12.10 4.40
CA ALA A 175 16.19 13.39 4.72
C ALA A 175 17.26 14.44 5.07
N ALA A 176 18.27 14.08 5.84
CA ALA A 176 19.38 14.97 6.17
C ALA A 176 20.18 15.40 4.93
N GLU A 177 20.41 14.50 3.97
CA GLU A 177 21.06 14.83 2.71
C GLU A 177 20.18 15.73 1.82
N ILE A 178 18.86 15.55 1.84
CA ILE A 178 17.90 16.44 1.15
C ILE A 178 17.98 17.86 1.73
N ASP A 179 17.98 17.97 3.06
CA ASP A 179 18.04 19.27 3.76
C ASP A 179 19.37 19.99 3.54
N ALA A 180 20.45 19.26 3.25
CA ALA A 180 21.76 19.83 2.94
C ALA A 180 21.83 20.53 1.57
N ILE A 181 20.87 20.30 0.69
CA ILE A 181 20.84 20.90 -0.66
C ILE A 181 20.39 22.36 -0.56
N ARG A 182 21.30 23.30 -0.83
CA ARG A 182 21.05 24.73 -0.70
C ARG A 182 20.30 25.32 -1.88
N ALA A 183 20.74 25.00 -3.11
CA ALA A 183 20.16 25.53 -4.34
C ALA A 183 20.01 24.43 -5.39
N LEU A 184 18.93 24.47 -6.17
CA LEU A 184 18.72 23.52 -7.28
C LEU A 184 19.75 23.67 -8.39
N ALA A 185 20.32 24.86 -8.55
CA ALA A 185 21.39 25.13 -9.52
C ALA A 185 22.66 24.31 -9.24
N ASP A 186 22.89 23.92 -7.97
CA ASP A 186 24.04 23.11 -7.58
C ASP A 186 23.86 21.62 -7.87
N VAL A 187 22.66 21.18 -8.26
CA VAL A 187 22.34 19.79 -8.59
C VAL A 187 22.60 19.54 -10.09
N PRO A 188 23.65 18.77 -10.45
CA PRO A 188 23.91 18.45 -11.85
C PRO A 188 22.78 17.61 -12.45
N ARG A 189 22.27 18.03 -13.61
CA ARG A 189 21.15 17.38 -14.32
C ARG A 189 21.43 17.42 -15.81
N PRO A 190 22.18 16.46 -16.37
CA PRO A 190 22.36 16.35 -17.81
C PRO A 190 21.03 16.00 -18.47
N ASP A 191 20.87 16.41 -19.75
CA ASP A 191 19.67 16.14 -20.53
C ASP A 191 19.60 14.69 -21.06
N ALA A 192 20.66 13.92 -20.91
CA ALA A 192 20.78 12.53 -21.35
C ALA A 192 21.89 11.80 -20.56
N GLY A 193 22.03 10.50 -20.78
CA GLY A 193 23.09 9.68 -20.17
C GLY A 193 22.55 8.56 -19.29
N TRP A 194 21.25 8.43 -19.15
CA TRP A 194 20.59 7.27 -18.55
C TRP A 194 20.07 6.32 -19.62
N GLU A 195 19.81 5.09 -19.19
CA GLU A 195 19.19 4.04 -20.00
C GLU A 195 17.67 4.10 -19.88
N THR A 196 16.96 3.86 -20.98
CA THR A 196 15.57 3.42 -20.95
C THR A 196 15.57 1.92 -21.21
N LEU A 197 15.08 1.14 -20.23
CA LEU A 197 15.02 -0.31 -20.36
C LEU A 197 14.02 -0.70 -21.46
N ASP A 198 14.23 -1.86 -22.05
CA ASP A 198 13.26 -2.47 -22.94
C ASP A 198 12.23 -3.33 -22.19
N GLU A 199 11.28 -3.94 -22.91
CA GLU A 199 10.24 -4.80 -22.33
C GLU A 199 10.82 -6.10 -21.73
N GLY A 200 12.08 -6.41 -21.93
CA GLY A 200 12.74 -7.61 -21.37
C GLY A 200 12.69 -7.66 -19.84
N VAL A 201 12.65 -6.51 -19.17
CA VAL A 201 12.48 -6.45 -17.72
C VAL A 201 11.08 -6.91 -17.29
N LEU A 202 10.04 -6.54 -18.06
CA LEU A 202 8.68 -7.00 -17.84
C LEU A 202 8.55 -8.50 -18.16
N ASP A 203 9.15 -8.96 -19.25
CA ASP A 203 9.15 -10.38 -19.63
C ASP A 203 9.81 -11.23 -18.54
N ALA A 204 10.88 -10.75 -17.91
CA ALA A 204 11.54 -11.42 -16.80
C ALA A 204 10.66 -11.48 -15.55
N TYR A 205 9.96 -10.39 -15.20
CA TYR A 205 8.96 -10.37 -14.14
C TYR A 205 7.82 -11.37 -14.42
N LEU A 206 7.24 -11.34 -15.62
CA LEU A 206 6.18 -12.26 -16.03
C LEU A 206 6.63 -13.72 -15.99
N ALA A 207 7.87 -14.00 -16.39
CA ALA A 207 8.42 -15.35 -16.25
C ALA A 207 8.55 -15.79 -14.77
N ARG A 208 8.85 -14.86 -13.85
CA ARG A 208 8.90 -15.15 -12.43
C ARG A 208 7.53 -15.49 -11.85
N THR A 209 6.44 -14.92 -12.37
CA THR A 209 5.08 -15.20 -11.87
C THR A 209 4.70 -16.68 -11.99
N ASP A 210 5.34 -17.47 -12.87
CA ASP A 210 5.10 -18.92 -12.98
C ASP A 210 5.40 -19.66 -11.65
N ALA A 211 6.31 -19.13 -10.83
CA ALA A 211 6.69 -19.75 -9.55
C ALA A 211 5.59 -19.67 -8.48
N VAL A 212 4.57 -18.83 -8.70
CA VAL A 212 3.47 -18.63 -7.75
C VAL A 212 2.44 -19.77 -7.85
N LEU A 213 2.28 -20.35 -9.04
CA LEU A 213 1.25 -21.34 -9.33
C LEU A 213 1.75 -22.78 -9.16
N SER A 214 0.84 -23.70 -8.88
CA SER A 214 1.13 -25.14 -8.80
C SER A 214 1.16 -25.78 -10.19
N ALA A 215 2.13 -26.64 -10.41
CA ALA A 215 2.16 -27.41 -11.64
C ALA A 215 0.91 -28.34 -11.74
N GLY A 216 0.14 -28.15 -12.82
CA GLY A 216 -1.04 -28.96 -13.09
C GLY A 216 -2.29 -28.57 -12.30
N SER A 217 -2.28 -27.44 -11.59
CA SER A 217 -3.48 -26.89 -10.99
C SER A 217 -4.52 -26.49 -12.06
N PRO A 218 -5.81 -26.53 -11.76
CA PRO A 218 -6.84 -26.08 -12.70
C PRO A 218 -6.81 -24.57 -12.87
N HIS A 219 -7.05 -24.09 -14.08
CA HIS A 219 -7.11 -22.68 -14.43
C HIS A 219 -8.45 -22.38 -15.11
N THR A 220 -9.57 -22.62 -14.42
CA THR A 220 -10.92 -22.58 -15.00
C THR A 220 -11.78 -21.45 -14.47
N ALA A 221 -11.34 -20.73 -13.44
CA ALA A 221 -12.11 -19.63 -12.88
C ALA A 221 -12.17 -18.44 -13.86
N ARG A 222 -13.39 -17.93 -14.06
CA ARG A 222 -13.66 -16.74 -14.87
C ARG A 222 -13.67 -15.51 -13.97
N THR A 223 -13.00 -14.46 -14.39
CA THR A 223 -12.85 -13.24 -13.61
C THR A 223 -13.43 -12.02 -14.30
N VAL A 224 -13.95 -11.07 -13.54
CA VAL A 224 -14.09 -9.67 -13.94
C VAL A 224 -12.91 -8.91 -13.36
N TYR A 225 -12.32 -8.01 -14.13
CA TYR A 225 -11.16 -7.24 -13.71
C TYR A 225 -11.34 -5.73 -13.92
N THR A 226 -10.91 -4.96 -12.92
CA THR A 226 -10.71 -3.51 -13.04
C THR A 226 -9.29 -3.11 -12.60
N ALA A 227 -8.65 -2.27 -13.42
CA ALA A 227 -7.38 -1.60 -13.11
C ALA A 227 -7.59 -0.24 -12.42
N MET A 228 -8.83 0.19 -12.22
CA MET A 228 -9.17 1.51 -11.66
C MET A 228 -8.41 2.67 -12.30
N HIS A 229 -8.39 2.70 -13.64
CA HIS A 229 -7.61 3.68 -14.43
C HIS A 229 -6.11 3.67 -14.17
N GLY A 230 -5.58 2.58 -13.58
CA GLY A 230 -4.18 2.42 -13.27
C GLY A 230 -3.41 1.64 -14.33
N VAL A 231 -2.19 1.24 -13.99
CA VAL A 231 -1.23 0.60 -14.92
C VAL A 231 -1.25 -0.93 -14.87
N GLY A 232 -2.19 -1.53 -14.12
CA GLY A 232 -2.22 -2.99 -13.91
C GLY A 232 -2.70 -3.81 -15.10
N LYS A 233 -3.54 -3.26 -15.99
CA LYS A 233 -4.28 -4.02 -17.02
C LYS A 233 -3.37 -4.91 -17.89
N ASP A 234 -2.41 -4.32 -18.58
CA ASP A 234 -1.60 -5.04 -19.57
C ASP A 234 -0.76 -6.14 -18.90
N VAL A 235 -0.23 -5.84 -17.70
CA VAL A 235 0.60 -6.79 -16.96
C VAL A 235 -0.24 -7.95 -16.39
N LEU A 236 -1.43 -7.66 -15.85
CA LEU A 236 -2.32 -8.70 -15.35
C LEU A 236 -2.82 -9.60 -16.48
N LEU A 237 -3.26 -9.03 -17.61
CA LEU A 237 -3.69 -9.82 -18.77
C LEU A 237 -2.56 -10.71 -19.30
N ALA A 238 -1.35 -10.17 -19.39
CA ALA A 238 -0.18 -10.95 -19.81
C ALA A 238 0.13 -12.10 -18.82
N ALA A 239 0.05 -11.83 -17.52
CA ALA A 239 0.25 -12.85 -16.48
C ALA A 239 -0.84 -13.95 -16.53
N PHE A 240 -2.11 -13.57 -16.68
CA PHE A 240 -3.23 -14.53 -16.82
C PHE A 240 -3.11 -15.38 -18.09
N THR A 241 -2.80 -14.74 -19.23
CA THR A 241 -2.56 -15.45 -20.50
C THR A 241 -1.41 -16.44 -20.37
N ARG A 242 -0.30 -16.02 -19.77
CA ARG A 242 0.86 -16.88 -19.52
C ARG A 242 0.55 -18.05 -18.62
N ALA A 243 -0.24 -17.82 -17.59
CA ALA A 243 -0.70 -18.85 -16.67
C ALA A 243 -1.74 -19.80 -17.29
N GLY A 244 -2.37 -19.43 -18.40
CA GLY A 244 -3.42 -20.22 -19.05
C GLY A 244 -4.81 -20.05 -18.42
N PHE A 245 -5.05 -18.99 -17.66
CA PHE A 245 -6.39 -18.63 -17.20
C PHE A 245 -7.25 -18.09 -18.35
N PRO A 246 -8.59 -18.22 -18.26
CA PRO A 246 -9.50 -17.51 -19.15
C PRO A 246 -9.20 -16.00 -19.10
N GLU A 247 -9.29 -15.34 -20.25
CA GLU A 247 -9.10 -13.89 -20.30
C GLU A 247 -10.14 -13.18 -19.41
N PRO A 248 -9.72 -12.30 -18.50
CA PRO A 248 -10.63 -11.56 -17.64
C PRO A 248 -11.57 -10.65 -18.43
N VAL A 249 -12.83 -10.58 -18.03
CA VAL A 249 -13.76 -9.58 -18.54
C VAL A 249 -13.44 -8.23 -17.92
N LEU A 250 -13.06 -7.28 -18.75
CA LEU A 250 -12.65 -5.96 -18.28
C LEU A 250 -13.85 -5.07 -17.95
N VAL A 251 -13.70 -4.25 -16.91
CA VAL A 251 -14.53 -3.05 -16.70
C VAL A 251 -13.99 -1.98 -17.66
N ALA A 252 -14.61 -1.88 -18.83
CA ALA A 252 -14.07 -1.11 -19.95
C ALA A 252 -13.82 0.37 -19.61
N GLU A 253 -14.68 0.97 -18.77
CA GLU A 253 -14.60 2.36 -18.35
C GLU A 253 -13.39 2.66 -17.47
N GLN A 254 -12.80 1.62 -16.84
CA GLN A 254 -11.66 1.73 -15.91
C GLN A 254 -10.41 1.00 -16.41
N ALA A 255 -10.44 0.48 -17.64
CA ALA A 255 -9.40 -0.40 -18.15
C ALA A 255 -8.12 0.34 -18.54
N GLU A 256 -8.25 1.51 -19.17
CA GLU A 256 -7.10 2.29 -19.62
C GLU A 256 -6.62 3.24 -18.52
N PRO A 257 -5.30 3.46 -18.43
CA PRO A 257 -4.74 4.45 -17.50
C PRO A 257 -5.29 5.86 -17.80
N ASP A 258 -5.79 6.51 -16.75
CA ASP A 258 -6.27 7.90 -16.81
C ASP A 258 -5.90 8.61 -15.50
N PRO A 259 -5.03 9.65 -15.56
CA PRO A 259 -4.55 10.35 -14.37
C PRO A 259 -5.65 11.12 -13.61
N ASP A 260 -6.80 11.36 -14.22
CA ASP A 260 -7.93 12.05 -13.60
C ASP A 260 -8.91 11.10 -12.89
N PHE A 261 -8.78 9.78 -13.07
CA PHE A 261 -9.65 8.76 -12.45
C PHE A 261 -11.14 9.08 -12.56
N PRO A 262 -11.70 9.29 -13.77
CA PRO A 262 -13.00 9.96 -13.98
C PRO A 262 -14.21 9.23 -13.40
N THR A 263 -14.09 7.94 -13.07
CA THR A 263 -15.22 7.15 -12.53
C THR A 263 -15.18 7.02 -11.00
N VAL A 264 -14.10 7.45 -10.34
CA VAL A 264 -13.91 7.32 -8.90
C VAL A 264 -13.26 8.56 -8.31
N ALA A 265 -13.78 9.05 -7.19
CA ALA A 265 -13.16 10.18 -6.48
C ALA A 265 -11.81 9.80 -5.83
N PHE A 266 -11.73 8.55 -5.36
CA PHE A 266 -10.53 7.94 -4.81
C PHE A 266 -10.34 6.57 -5.47
N PRO A 267 -9.23 6.34 -6.18
CA PRO A 267 -8.98 5.07 -6.86
C PRO A 267 -8.49 3.98 -5.89
N ASN A 268 -9.27 3.75 -4.84
CA ASN A 268 -9.04 2.75 -3.82
C ASN A 268 -10.23 1.78 -3.78
N PRO A 269 -10.04 0.47 -4.01
CA PRO A 269 -11.12 -0.51 -3.96
C PRO A 269 -11.94 -0.50 -2.65
N GLU A 270 -11.35 -0.08 -1.54
CA GLU A 270 -12.02 -0.02 -0.23
C GLU A 270 -12.95 1.18 -0.07
N GLU A 271 -12.83 2.20 -0.94
CA GLU A 271 -13.70 3.38 -0.86
C GLU A 271 -15.10 3.10 -1.40
N PRO A 272 -16.14 3.67 -0.77
CA PRO A 272 -17.51 3.49 -1.23
C PRO A 272 -17.69 3.87 -2.71
N GLY A 273 -18.33 3.00 -3.49
CA GLY A 273 -18.60 3.23 -4.91
C GLY A 273 -17.45 2.86 -5.86
N ALA A 274 -16.24 2.65 -5.37
CA ALA A 274 -15.09 2.32 -6.23
C ALA A 274 -15.27 1.02 -7.02
N MET A 275 -15.95 0.03 -6.44
CA MET A 275 -16.21 -1.27 -7.06
C MET A 275 -17.56 -1.38 -7.81
N ASP A 276 -18.37 -0.31 -7.87
CA ASP A 276 -19.74 -0.37 -8.40
C ASP A 276 -19.79 -0.83 -9.87
N LEU A 277 -18.87 -0.33 -10.72
CA LEU A 277 -18.80 -0.76 -12.12
C LEU A 277 -18.38 -2.23 -12.26
N ALA A 278 -17.47 -2.68 -11.40
CA ALA A 278 -17.06 -4.08 -11.37
C ALA A 278 -18.21 -5.00 -10.92
N PHE A 279 -19.00 -4.60 -9.92
CA PHE A 279 -20.20 -5.31 -9.50
C PHE A 279 -21.28 -5.33 -10.62
N ALA A 280 -21.49 -4.22 -11.31
CA ALA A 280 -22.40 -4.16 -12.45
C ALA A 280 -21.96 -5.14 -13.55
N LYS A 281 -20.68 -5.13 -13.91
CA LYS A 281 -20.11 -6.04 -14.91
C LYS A 281 -20.23 -7.50 -14.49
N ALA A 282 -20.03 -7.80 -13.22
CA ALA A 282 -20.18 -9.15 -12.69
C ALA A 282 -21.63 -9.66 -12.72
N ARG A 283 -22.63 -8.79 -12.49
CA ARG A 283 -24.06 -9.16 -12.65
C ARG A 283 -24.43 -9.50 -14.11
N GLU A 284 -23.76 -8.87 -15.09
CA GLU A 284 -23.96 -9.13 -16.51
C GLU A 284 -23.31 -10.45 -16.97
N THR A 285 -22.14 -10.80 -16.42
CA THR A 285 -21.29 -11.86 -16.97
C THR A 285 -21.19 -13.10 -16.08
N ASP A 286 -21.68 -13.03 -14.85
CA ASP A 286 -21.68 -14.08 -13.83
C ASP A 286 -20.32 -14.81 -13.73
N PRO A 287 -19.23 -14.09 -13.37
CA PRO A 287 -17.91 -14.68 -13.19
C PRO A 287 -17.83 -15.47 -11.86
N ASP A 288 -16.73 -16.19 -11.65
CA ASP A 288 -16.46 -16.88 -10.38
C ASP A 288 -15.98 -15.90 -9.29
N LEU A 289 -15.22 -14.86 -9.69
CA LEU A 289 -14.76 -13.80 -8.80
C LEU A 289 -14.51 -12.49 -9.57
N ILE A 290 -14.43 -11.41 -8.80
CA ILE A 290 -13.94 -10.11 -9.28
C ILE A 290 -12.55 -9.92 -8.69
N VAL A 291 -11.60 -9.43 -9.49
CA VAL A 291 -10.29 -8.94 -9.05
C VAL A 291 -10.11 -7.48 -9.44
N ALA A 292 -9.53 -6.70 -8.55
CA ALA A 292 -9.25 -5.29 -8.78
C ALA A 292 -7.87 -4.93 -8.26
N ASN A 293 -7.13 -4.10 -9.00
CA ASN A 293 -5.91 -3.49 -8.52
C ASN A 293 -6.13 -1.99 -8.27
N ASP A 294 -5.35 -1.43 -7.36
CA ASP A 294 -5.17 0.02 -7.26
C ASP A 294 -4.26 0.53 -8.41
N PRO A 295 -4.13 1.86 -8.61
CA PRO A 295 -3.49 2.41 -9.81
C PRO A 295 -2.07 1.93 -10.10
N ASP A 296 -1.25 1.63 -9.11
CA ASP A 296 0.11 1.08 -9.28
C ASP A 296 0.18 -0.45 -9.11
N ALA A 297 -1.00 -1.09 -8.99
CA ALA A 297 -1.19 -2.53 -8.98
C ALA A 297 -0.35 -3.31 -7.95
N ASP A 298 0.05 -2.65 -6.86
CA ASP A 298 0.71 -3.34 -5.75
C ASP A 298 -0.31 -3.98 -4.78
N ARG A 299 -1.62 -3.64 -4.89
CA ARG A 299 -2.71 -4.17 -4.07
C ARG A 299 -3.68 -5.02 -4.88
N LEU A 300 -4.42 -5.86 -4.17
CA LEU A 300 -5.47 -6.71 -4.73
C LEU A 300 -6.74 -6.62 -3.89
N ALA A 301 -7.85 -6.24 -4.50
CA ALA A 301 -9.17 -6.49 -3.95
C ALA A 301 -9.82 -7.69 -4.66
N VAL A 302 -10.57 -8.46 -3.89
CA VAL A 302 -11.32 -9.61 -4.38
C VAL A 302 -12.78 -9.45 -3.97
N ALA A 303 -13.70 -9.72 -4.89
CA ALA A 303 -15.11 -9.82 -4.55
C ALA A 303 -15.70 -11.13 -5.07
N VAL A 304 -16.68 -11.62 -4.36
CA VAL A 304 -17.33 -12.91 -4.60
C VAL A 304 -18.85 -12.76 -4.55
N LYS A 305 -19.54 -13.70 -5.18
CA LYS A 305 -20.99 -13.79 -5.09
C LYS A 305 -21.38 -14.31 -3.70
N ASP A 306 -22.27 -13.57 -3.02
CA ASP A 306 -22.80 -13.91 -1.71
C ASP A 306 -24.34 -13.86 -1.79
N GLY A 307 -24.96 -15.03 -1.95
CA GLY A 307 -26.38 -15.13 -2.31
C GLY A 307 -26.66 -14.58 -3.71
N GLU A 308 -27.50 -13.56 -3.81
CA GLU A 308 -27.86 -12.89 -5.07
C GLU A 308 -26.98 -11.67 -5.37
N ASP A 309 -26.18 -11.20 -4.40
CA ASP A 309 -25.35 -10.01 -4.51
C ASP A 309 -23.86 -10.32 -4.58
N TRP A 310 -23.07 -9.31 -4.92
CA TRP A 310 -21.62 -9.34 -4.90
C TRP A 310 -21.09 -8.65 -3.64
N ARG A 311 -20.13 -9.27 -2.96
CA ARG A 311 -19.48 -8.75 -1.76
C ARG A 311 -17.98 -8.68 -1.95
N MET A 312 -17.39 -7.52 -1.68
CA MET A 312 -15.95 -7.41 -1.56
C MET A 312 -15.48 -8.10 -0.29
N LEU A 313 -14.47 -8.96 -0.41
CA LEU A 313 -13.79 -9.56 0.72
C LEU A 313 -12.91 -8.52 1.43
N ARG A 314 -12.85 -8.59 2.74
CA ARG A 314 -11.89 -7.78 3.52
C ARG A 314 -10.46 -8.26 3.23
N GLY A 315 -9.48 -7.36 3.39
CA GLY A 315 -8.08 -7.71 3.21
C GLY A 315 -7.65 -8.89 4.08
N ASP A 316 -8.16 -8.97 5.31
CA ASP A 316 -7.93 -10.09 6.22
C ASP A 316 -8.53 -11.42 5.72
N GLU A 317 -9.71 -11.39 5.08
CA GLU A 317 -10.32 -12.59 4.51
C GLU A 317 -9.49 -13.13 3.33
N VAL A 318 -9.05 -12.25 2.43
CA VAL A 318 -8.14 -12.61 1.34
C VAL A 318 -6.80 -13.09 1.87
N GLY A 319 -6.27 -12.41 2.89
CA GLY A 319 -5.03 -12.80 3.58
C GLY A 319 -5.10 -14.22 4.13
N ALA A 320 -6.20 -14.59 4.78
CA ALA A 320 -6.42 -15.93 5.31
C ALA A 320 -6.59 -16.99 4.21
N LEU A 321 -7.33 -16.67 3.13
CA LEU A 321 -7.50 -17.57 1.98
C LEU A 321 -6.17 -17.91 1.32
N LEU A 322 -5.34 -16.90 1.04
CA LEU A 322 -4.02 -17.08 0.45
C LEU A 322 -3.09 -17.87 1.38
N ALA A 323 -3.12 -17.56 2.68
CA ALA A 323 -2.34 -18.28 3.69
C ALA A 323 -2.73 -19.76 3.76
N GLN A 324 -4.03 -20.07 3.83
CA GLN A 324 -4.51 -21.45 3.88
C GLN A 324 -4.13 -22.21 2.61
N HIS A 325 -4.31 -21.59 1.44
CA HIS A 325 -3.92 -22.20 0.17
C HIS A 325 -2.42 -22.53 0.11
N LEU A 326 -1.56 -21.62 0.58
CA LEU A 326 -0.13 -21.86 0.66
C LEU A 326 0.22 -22.98 1.66
N VAL A 327 -0.47 -23.07 2.80
CA VAL A 327 -0.31 -24.17 3.78
C VAL A 327 -0.68 -25.50 3.14
N ASP A 328 -1.82 -25.57 2.45
CA ASP A 328 -2.32 -26.80 1.80
C ASP A 328 -1.37 -27.27 0.69
N ARG A 329 -0.63 -26.35 0.09
CA ARG A 329 0.43 -26.62 -0.89
C ARG A 329 1.79 -26.95 -0.26
N GLY A 330 1.86 -27.07 1.07
CA GLY A 330 3.08 -27.43 1.80
C GLY A 330 4.11 -26.31 1.90
N ALA A 331 3.69 -25.06 1.92
CA ALA A 331 4.57 -23.90 2.10
C ALA A 331 5.49 -24.06 3.32
N ARG A 332 6.72 -23.56 3.19
CA ARG A 332 7.75 -23.54 4.24
C ARG A 332 8.27 -22.12 4.41
N GLY A 333 8.56 -21.71 5.63
CA GLY A 333 9.08 -20.39 5.96
C GLY A 333 8.13 -19.58 6.83
N THR A 334 8.50 -18.35 7.15
CA THR A 334 7.78 -17.48 8.08
C THR A 334 6.56 -16.84 7.41
N PHE A 335 5.43 -16.88 8.08
CA PHE A 335 4.24 -16.10 7.74
C PHE A 335 4.23 -14.82 8.58
N ALA A 336 3.97 -13.69 7.97
CA ALA A 336 4.03 -12.40 8.66
C ALA A 336 2.86 -11.49 8.31
N GLU A 337 2.47 -10.66 9.27
CA GLU A 337 1.43 -9.65 9.08
C GLU A 337 1.71 -8.38 9.87
N SER A 338 0.98 -7.31 9.55
CA SER A 338 1.02 -6.10 10.35
C SER A 338 0.23 -6.28 11.65
N ILE A 339 0.63 -5.59 12.72
CA ILE A 339 -0.08 -5.63 14.02
C ILE A 339 -1.55 -5.26 13.94
N VAL A 340 -1.98 -4.56 12.90
CA VAL A 340 -3.38 -4.13 12.71
C VAL A 340 -4.20 -5.10 11.86
N SER A 341 -3.56 -6.09 11.25
CA SER A 341 -4.21 -7.19 10.52
C SER A 341 -4.82 -8.21 11.49
N SER A 342 -5.63 -9.14 10.97
CA SER A 342 -6.29 -10.15 11.79
C SER A 342 -5.30 -11.15 12.40
N SER A 343 -5.44 -11.46 13.67
CA SER A 343 -4.65 -12.51 14.36
C SER A 343 -4.88 -13.94 13.82
N LEU A 344 -5.75 -14.09 12.82
CA LEU A 344 -6.07 -15.36 12.18
C LEU A 344 -4.86 -15.99 11.49
N LEU A 345 -3.98 -15.16 10.88
CA LEU A 345 -2.76 -15.67 10.23
C LEU A 345 -1.88 -16.44 11.21
N GLY A 346 -1.72 -15.90 12.43
CA GLY A 346 -0.96 -16.57 13.49
C GLY A 346 -1.57 -17.93 13.85
N ARG A 347 -2.90 -18.06 13.88
CA ARG A 347 -3.59 -19.33 14.13
C ARG A 347 -3.42 -20.34 13.00
N ILE A 348 -3.47 -19.89 11.76
CA ILE A 348 -3.21 -20.73 10.58
C ILE A 348 -1.76 -21.22 10.60
N ALA A 349 -0.80 -20.35 10.84
CA ALA A 349 0.62 -20.70 10.90
C ALA A 349 0.93 -21.67 12.05
N GLU A 350 0.41 -21.40 13.26
CA GLU A 350 0.57 -22.27 14.43
C GLU A 350 0.06 -23.69 14.16
N LYS A 351 -1.15 -23.82 13.62
CA LYS A 351 -1.73 -25.13 13.28
C LYS A 351 -0.93 -25.87 12.20
N ALA A 352 -0.33 -25.14 11.27
CA ALA A 352 0.52 -25.68 10.23
C ALA A 352 1.97 -25.97 10.69
N GLY A 353 2.33 -25.58 11.92
CA GLY A 353 3.69 -25.70 12.44
C GLY A 353 4.70 -24.79 11.74
N LEU A 354 4.24 -23.63 11.25
CA LEU A 354 5.06 -22.62 10.57
C LEU A 354 5.46 -21.49 11.51
N PRO A 355 6.66 -20.92 11.36
CA PRO A 355 7.03 -19.68 12.04
C PRO A 355 6.07 -18.53 11.68
N TYR A 356 5.78 -17.69 12.67
CA TYR A 356 4.90 -16.53 12.51
C TYR A 356 5.49 -15.31 13.18
N GLU A 357 5.29 -14.13 12.57
CA GLU A 357 5.76 -12.85 13.09
C GLU A 357 4.74 -11.72 12.84
N GLU A 358 4.46 -10.92 13.88
CA GLU A 358 3.78 -9.63 13.76
C GLU A 358 4.81 -8.53 13.56
N THR A 359 4.52 -7.58 12.66
CA THR A 359 5.37 -6.42 12.40
C THR A 359 4.63 -5.11 12.62
N LEU A 360 5.34 -4.00 12.65
CA LEU A 360 4.71 -2.68 12.52
C LEU A 360 3.95 -2.55 11.19
N THR A 361 3.02 -1.61 11.14
CA THR A 361 2.28 -1.27 9.93
C THR A 361 3.22 -0.75 8.85
N GLY A 362 3.01 -1.23 7.62
CA GLY A 362 3.80 -0.89 6.45
C GLY A 362 4.61 -2.09 5.94
N PHE A 363 4.46 -2.35 4.66
CA PHE A 363 5.01 -3.56 4.03
C PHE A 363 6.55 -3.64 4.11
N LYS A 364 7.23 -2.50 4.24
CA LYS A 364 8.67 -2.41 4.49
C LYS A 364 9.15 -3.22 5.70
N TRP A 365 8.30 -3.44 6.70
CA TRP A 365 8.60 -4.27 7.86
C TRP A 365 8.38 -5.75 7.55
N ILE A 366 7.23 -6.08 6.97
CA ILE A 366 6.88 -7.44 6.55
C ILE A 366 7.95 -8.01 5.61
N ALA A 367 8.36 -7.23 4.61
CA ALA A 367 9.36 -7.64 3.62
C ALA A 367 10.74 -7.96 4.20
N ARG A 368 11.02 -7.56 5.45
CA ARG A 368 12.30 -7.81 6.14
C ARG A 368 12.26 -8.94 7.14
N VAL A 369 11.12 -9.59 7.31
CA VAL A 369 11.00 -10.77 8.17
C VAL A 369 11.92 -11.88 7.66
N GLU A 370 12.70 -12.46 8.56
CA GLU A 370 13.64 -13.52 8.22
C GLU A 370 12.91 -14.78 7.77
N GLY A 371 13.34 -15.33 6.63
CA GLY A 371 12.72 -16.53 6.06
C GLY A 371 11.28 -16.31 5.61
N LEU A 372 10.88 -15.06 5.31
CA LEU A 372 9.53 -14.74 4.84
C LEU A 372 9.13 -15.65 3.67
N ARG A 373 8.01 -16.33 3.82
CA ARG A 373 7.35 -17.09 2.76
C ARG A 373 6.09 -16.41 2.27
N TYR A 374 5.35 -15.81 3.18
CA TYR A 374 4.10 -15.12 2.91
C TYR A 374 3.92 -13.96 3.87
N GLY A 375 3.46 -12.83 3.36
CA GLY A 375 3.13 -11.69 4.20
C GLY A 375 1.95 -10.91 3.65
N TYR A 376 1.15 -10.34 4.55
CA TYR A 376 0.08 -9.45 4.15
C TYR A 376 -0.18 -8.31 5.14
N GLU A 377 -0.83 -7.27 4.66
CA GLU A 377 -1.46 -6.23 5.46
C GLU A 377 -2.94 -6.07 5.07
N GLU A 378 -3.79 -5.77 6.05
CA GLU A 378 -5.24 -5.69 5.91
C GLU A 378 -5.70 -4.71 4.83
N ALA A 379 -4.87 -3.72 4.52
CA ALA A 379 -5.12 -2.73 3.47
C ALA A 379 -4.83 -3.28 2.06
N LEU A 380 -5.27 -4.50 1.77
CA LEU A 380 -5.23 -5.17 0.47
C LEU A 380 -3.81 -5.47 -0.06
N GLY A 381 -2.80 -5.52 0.79
CA GLY A 381 -1.42 -5.76 0.40
C GLY A 381 -0.96 -7.20 0.67
N TYR A 382 -0.48 -7.91 -0.34
CA TYR A 382 -0.03 -9.31 -0.22
C TYR A 382 1.30 -9.53 -0.91
N CYS A 383 2.20 -10.25 -0.25
CA CYS A 383 3.45 -10.76 -0.81
C CYS A 383 3.39 -12.29 -0.81
N VAL A 384 3.14 -12.86 -1.96
CA VAL A 384 3.03 -14.32 -2.14
C VAL A 384 4.30 -14.96 -2.70
N ASP A 385 5.21 -14.15 -3.24
CA ASP A 385 6.53 -14.56 -3.76
C ASP A 385 7.63 -13.57 -3.33
N PRO A 386 8.09 -13.61 -2.08
CA PRO A 386 9.12 -12.70 -1.58
C PRO A 386 10.50 -12.92 -2.23
N GLU A 387 10.72 -14.03 -2.90
CA GLU A 387 11.94 -14.23 -3.71
C GLU A 387 11.92 -13.42 -5.00
N GLY A 388 10.75 -13.17 -5.57
CA GLY A 388 10.55 -12.29 -6.72
C GLY A 388 10.44 -10.84 -6.30
N VAL A 389 9.42 -10.51 -5.52
CA VAL A 389 9.07 -9.15 -5.11
C VAL A 389 9.04 -9.05 -3.59
N ARG A 390 9.89 -8.19 -3.00
CA ARG A 390 9.92 -7.91 -1.56
C ARG A 390 9.07 -6.69 -1.20
N ASP A 391 7.87 -6.68 -1.70
CA ASP A 391 6.82 -5.72 -1.43
C ASP A 391 5.47 -6.39 -1.73
N LYS A 392 4.39 -5.63 -1.64
CA LYS A 392 3.08 -6.03 -2.11
C LYS A 392 3.12 -6.26 -3.61
N ASP A 393 2.46 -7.30 -4.05
CA ASP A 393 2.31 -7.61 -5.47
C ASP A 393 0.87 -8.05 -5.78
N GLY A 394 0.08 -7.11 -6.29
CA GLY A 394 -1.32 -7.35 -6.62
C GLY A 394 -1.51 -8.28 -7.83
N ILE A 395 -0.51 -8.39 -8.71
CA ILE A 395 -0.56 -9.26 -9.90
C ILE A 395 -0.38 -10.74 -9.49
N THR A 396 0.66 -11.05 -8.73
CA THR A 396 0.91 -12.44 -8.27
C THR A 396 -0.13 -12.89 -7.26
N ALA A 397 -0.63 -11.99 -6.41
CA ALA A 397 -1.74 -12.30 -5.52
C ALA A 397 -3.04 -12.61 -6.30
N ALA A 398 -3.31 -11.89 -7.41
CA ALA A 398 -4.45 -12.17 -8.29
C ALA A 398 -4.34 -13.54 -8.95
N LEU A 399 -3.16 -13.93 -9.42
CA LEU A 399 -2.92 -15.27 -9.95
C LEU A 399 -3.21 -16.36 -8.91
N LEU A 400 -2.67 -16.21 -7.69
CA LEU A 400 -2.80 -17.20 -6.64
C LEU A 400 -4.23 -17.38 -6.14
N ILE A 401 -5.00 -16.28 -5.97
CA ILE A 401 -6.40 -16.36 -5.56
C ILE A 401 -7.28 -16.95 -6.68
N THR A 402 -6.95 -16.70 -7.94
CA THR A 402 -7.68 -17.25 -9.10
C THR A 402 -7.38 -18.75 -9.26
N GLU A 403 -6.16 -19.21 -8.99
CA GLU A 403 -5.83 -20.63 -8.87
C GLU A 403 -6.68 -21.31 -7.78
N LEU A 404 -6.69 -20.74 -6.58
CA LEU A 404 -7.51 -21.25 -5.46
C LEU A 404 -8.99 -21.32 -5.84
N ALA A 405 -9.53 -20.27 -6.46
CA ALA A 405 -10.92 -20.26 -6.93
C ALA A 405 -11.20 -21.35 -7.96
N SER A 406 -10.24 -21.63 -8.86
CA SER A 406 -10.34 -22.72 -9.84
C SER A 406 -10.36 -24.10 -9.18
N GLU A 407 -9.47 -24.34 -8.21
CA GLU A 407 -9.44 -25.59 -7.45
C GLU A 407 -10.73 -25.85 -6.66
N LEU A 408 -11.25 -24.82 -6.00
CA LEU A 408 -12.52 -24.91 -5.27
C LEU A 408 -13.71 -25.14 -6.22
N LYS A 409 -13.71 -24.47 -7.38
CA LYS A 409 -14.74 -24.65 -8.40
C LYS A 409 -14.84 -26.09 -8.90
N GLU A 410 -13.71 -26.78 -9.13
CA GLU A 410 -13.70 -28.20 -9.51
C GLU A 410 -14.29 -29.11 -8.43
N GLN A 411 -14.22 -28.68 -7.18
CA GLN A 411 -14.82 -29.37 -6.03
C GLN A 411 -16.28 -28.97 -5.80
N GLY A 412 -16.86 -28.10 -6.64
CA GLY A 412 -18.20 -27.54 -6.45
C GLY A 412 -18.29 -26.59 -5.24
N ARG A 413 -17.20 -25.93 -4.89
CA ARG A 413 -17.05 -25.05 -3.73
C ARG A 413 -16.67 -23.63 -4.16
N THR A 414 -16.78 -22.71 -3.23
CA THR A 414 -16.45 -21.29 -3.39
C THR A 414 -15.38 -20.83 -2.38
N LEU A 415 -14.87 -19.63 -2.60
CA LEU A 415 -13.97 -18.97 -1.61
C LEU A 415 -14.67 -18.74 -0.26
N LEU A 416 -16.01 -18.51 -0.25
CA LEU A 416 -16.80 -18.38 0.98
C LEU A 416 -16.86 -19.72 1.74
N ASP A 417 -17.00 -20.84 1.03
CA ASP A 417 -16.97 -22.17 1.66
C ASP A 417 -15.63 -22.45 2.36
N LEU A 418 -14.52 -21.97 1.81
CA LEU A 418 -13.21 -22.11 2.46
C LEU A 418 -13.10 -21.18 3.67
N LEU A 419 -13.60 -19.94 3.60
CA LEU A 419 -13.67 -19.05 4.76
C LEU A 419 -14.49 -19.66 5.90
N ASP A 420 -15.58 -20.33 5.58
CA ASP A 420 -16.39 -21.07 6.55
C ASP A 420 -15.59 -22.20 7.21
N ASP A 421 -14.83 -22.98 6.45
CA ASP A 421 -13.98 -24.03 6.99
C ASP A 421 -12.88 -23.46 7.90
N ILE A 422 -12.27 -22.34 7.50
CA ILE A 422 -11.27 -21.63 8.30
C ILE A 422 -11.90 -21.16 9.63
N ALA A 423 -13.13 -20.61 9.57
CA ALA A 423 -13.83 -20.16 10.77
C ALA A 423 -14.22 -21.32 11.70
N VAL A 424 -14.60 -22.47 11.14
CA VAL A 424 -14.85 -23.69 11.94
C VAL A 424 -13.57 -24.17 12.62
N ALA A 425 -12.44 -24.10 11.91
CA ALA A 425 -11.16 -24.63 12.38
C ALA A 425 -10.45 -23.75 13.42
N HIS A 426 -10.64 -22.42 13.36
CA HIS A 426 -9.88 -21.43 14.14
C HIS A 426 -10.75 -20.47 14.97
N GLY A 427 -12.09 -20.52 14.80
CA GLY A 427 -13.02 -19.49 15.22
C GLY A 427 -13.24 -18.43 14.14
N LEU A 428 -14.37 -17.74 14.22
CA LEU A 428 -14.68 -16.62 13.33
C LEU A 428 -13.90 -15.40 13.80
N HIS A 429 -12.87 -15.02 13.07
CA HIS A 429 -12.14 -13.77 13.22
C HIS A 429 -12.83 -12.70 12.37
N ALA A 430 -13.61 -11.85 13.02
CA ALA A 430 -14.30 -10.76 12.34
C ALA A 430 -13.60 -9.44 12.62
N THR A 431 -13.17 -8.75 11.57
CA THR A 431 -12.49 -7.46 11.66
C THR A 431 -13.38 -6.32 11.20
N ASP A 432 -13.14 -5.14 11.74
CA ASP A 432 -13.77 -3.90 11.30
C ASP A 432 -12.88 -2.69 11.62
N GLN A 433 -13.19 -1.54 11.05
CA GLN A 433 -12.46 -0.31 11.29
C GLN A 433 -13.39 0.82 11.71
N LEU A 434 -12.89 1.69 12.59
CA LEU A 434 -13.40 3.02 12.83
C LEU A 434 -12.34 4.02 12.37
N ALA A 435 -12.61 4.74 11.29
CA ALA A 435 -11.72 5.77 10.77
C ALA A 435 -12.39 7.15 10.91
N VAL A 436 -11.74 8.05 11.62
CA VAL A 436 -12.25 9.41 11.84
C VAL A 436 -11.31 10.38 11.14
N ARG A 437 -11.77 10.97 10.05
CA ARG A 437 -11.06 12.06 9.34
C ARG A 437 -11.36 13.37 10.06
N VAL A 438 -10.34 14.18 10.27
CA VAL A 438 -10.46 15.47 10.95
C VAL A 438 -9.85 16.58 10.10
N GLU A 439 -10.36 17.79 10.27
CA GLU A 439 -9.75 19.00 9.71
C GLU A 439 -8.68 19.57 10.67
N ASP A 440 -8.90 19.42 11.98
CA ASP A 440 -7.98 19.85 13.03
C ASP A 440 -7.26 18.63 13.65
N LEU A 441 -5.97 18.55 13.43
CA LEU A 441 -5.11 17.47 13.97
C LEU A 441 -5.10 17.42 15.50
N SER A 442 -5.47 18.52 16.19
CA SER A 442 -5.57 18.53 17.64
C SER A 442 -6.63 17.56 18.18
N VAL A 443 -7.67 17.25 17.38
CA VAL A 443 -8.69 16.26 17.72
C VAL A 443 -8.04 14.87 17.88
N ILE A 444 -7.15 14.48 16.96
CA ILE A 444 -6.43 13.19 17.02
C ILE A 444 -5.51 13.18 18.25
N ALA A 445 -4.71 14.23 18.44
CA ALA A 445 -3.79 14.34 19.57
C ALA A 445 -4.54 14.25 20.91
N ASN A 446 -5.69 14.92 21.03
CA ASN A 446 -6.54 14.90 22.21
C ASN A 446 -7.15 13.51 22.48
N ALA A 447 -7.64 12.83 21.41
CA ALA A 447 -8.19 11.47 21.53
C ALA A 447 -7.11 10.49 22.01
N MET A 448 -5.91 10.51 21.41
CA MET A 448 -4.79 9.67 21.81
C MET A 448 -4.34 9.95 23.26
N ARG A 449 -4.24 11.22 23.64
CA ARG A 449 -3.90 11.62 25.00
C ARG A 449 -4.94 11.11 26.00
N ARG A 450 -6.23 11.30 25.71
CA ARG A 450 -7.33 10.84 26.56
C ARG A 450 -7.30 9.33 26.77
N LEU A 451 -7.09 8.55 25.71
CA LEU A 451 -6.98 7.10 25.79
C LEU A 451 -5.75 6.63 26.57
N ARG A 452 -4.65 7.40 26.58
CA ARG A 452 -3.46 7.13 27.42
C ARG A 452 -3.67 7.45 28.89
N GLU A 453 -4.25 8.61 29.17
CA GLU A 453 -4.46 9.09 30.55
C GLU A 453 -5.63 8.37 31.25
N GLN A 454 -6.64 7.99 30.50
CA GLN A 454 -7.86 7.35 30.99
C GLN A 454 -8.25 6.15 30.09
N PRO A 455 -7.42 5.09 30.07
CA PRO A 455 -7.71 3.94 29.24
C PRO A 455 -9.05 3.30 29.66
N PRO A 456 -9.86 2.84 28.71
CA PRO A 456 -11.08 2.11 29.02
C PRO A 456 -10.72 0.82 29.77
N THR A 457 -11.56 0.42 30.72
CA THR A 457 -11.40 -0.83 31.47
C THR A 457 -12.16 -2.00 30.83
N GLN A 458 -13.14 -1.67 29.98
CA GLN A 458 -13.93 -2.61 29.19
C GLN A 458 -14.45 -1.98 27.90
N LEU A 459 -14.73 -2.79 26.89
CA LEU A 459 -15.41 -2.43 25.65
C LEU A 459 -16.42 -3.54 25.34
N ALA A 460 -17.64 -3.17 24.95
CA ALA A 460 -18.77 -4.11 24.73
C ALA A 460 -19.00 -5.09 25.90
N GLY A 461 -18.75 -4.65 27.13
CA GLY A 461 -18.85 -5.50 28.32
C GLY A 461 -17.71 -6.52 28.47
N LEU A 462 -16.74 -6.56 27.55
CA LEU A 462 -15.54 -7.37 27.64
C LEU A 462 -14.45 -6.61 28.40
N ALA A 463 -13.91 -7.20 29.46
CA ALA A 463 -12.83 -6.59 30.24
C ALA A 463 -11.55 -6.49 29.41
N ILE A 464 -10.85 -5.37 29.50
CA ILE A 464 -9.51 -5.22 28.93
C ILE A 464 -8.52 -5.94 29.85
N THR A 465 -7.89 -6.98 29.33
CA THR A 465 -6.92 -7.80 30.05
C THR A 465 -5.50 -7.26 29.95
N LYS A 466 -5.20 -6.52 28.86
CA LYS A 466 -3.91 -5.87 28.62
C LYS A 466 -4.12 -4.57 27.84
N ALA A 467 -3.51 -3.49 28.33
CA ALA A 467 -3.43 -2.20 27.63
C ALA A 467 -1.95 -1.86 27.42
N GLU A 468 -1.56 -1.62 26.19
CA GLU A 468 -0.18 -1.33 25.80
C GLU A 468 -0.11 0.02 25.08
N ASP A 469 0.81 0.88 25.53
CA ASP A 469 1.24 2.06 24.77
C ASP A 469 2.47 1.69 23.96
N LEU A 470 2.31 1.63 22.63
CA LEU A 470 3.34 1.19 21.70
C LEU A 470 4.44 2.25 21.47
N THR A 471 4.32 3.45 22.06
CA THR A 471 5.38 4.48 21.98
C THR A 471 6.69 4.04 22.63
N GLN A 472 6.64 3.06 23.53
CA GLN A 472 7.84 2.47 24.15
C GLN A 472 8.37 1.24 23.40
N GLY A 473 7.65 0.79 22.37
CA GLY A 473 7.90 -0.50 21.75
C GLY A 473 7.54 -1.68 22.64
N THR A 474 7.82 -2.88 22.15
CA THR A 474 7.69 -4.14 22.91
C THR A 474 8.95 -4.99 22.67
N GLU A 475 9.04 -6.19 23.24
CA GLU A 475 10.15 -7.11 22.96
C GLU A 475 10.26 -7.47 21.46
N LEU A 476 9.12 -7.45 20.74
CA LEU A 476 9.03 -7.87 19.35
C LEU A 476 8.87 -6.70 18.36
N LEU A 477 8.41 -5.53 18.84
CA LEU A 477 8.04 -4.41 17.98
C LEU A 477 8.83 -3.16 18.37
N PRO A 478 9.43 -2.44 17.39
CA PRO A 478 10.02 -1.14 17.66
C PRO A 478 8.96 -0.11 18.06
N PRO A 479 9.36 1.03 18.66
CA PRO A 479 8.44 2.10 19.05
C PRO A 479 7.59 2.61 17.88
N THR A 480 6.29 2.81 18.14
CA THR A 480 5.34 3.43 17.20
C THR A 480 4.25 4.17 17.97
N ASP A 481 3.69 5.24 17.39
CA ASP A 481 2.55 5.92 18.01
C ASP A 481 1.28 5.08 17.82
N GLY A 482 0.84 4.45 18.89
CA GLY A 482 -0.34 3.58 18.89
C GLY A 482 -0.64 3.01 20.27
N LEU A 483 -1.87 2.54 20.43
CA LEU A 483 -2.37 1.85 21.62
C LEU A 483 -2.93 0.50 21.21
N ARG A 484 -2.65 -0.55 21.98
CA ARG A 484 -3.22 -1.88 21.79
C ARG A 484 -3.96 -2.31 23.05
N TYR A 485 -5.24 -2.65 22.90
CA TYR A 485 -6.07 -3.23 23.94
C TYR A 485 -6.39 -4.68 23.59
N THR A 486 -6.05 -5.60 24.49
CA THR A 486 -6.40 -7.01 24.39
C THR A 486 -7.56 -7.30 25.34
N LEU A 487 -8.59 -7.96 24.86
CA LEU A 487 -9.78 -8.36 25.60
C LEU A 487 -9.96 -9.87 25.48
N ASP A 488 -10.86 -10.46 26.25
CA ASP A 488 -11.22 -11.86 26.07
C ASP A 488 -12.00 -12.05 24.76
N GLY A 489 -11.35 -12.66 23.76
CA GLY A 489 -11.91 -12.86 22.42
C GLY A 489 -12.02 -11.59 21.57
N ALA A 490 -11.28 -10.52 21.88
CA ALA A 490 -11.25 -9.32 21.05
C ALA A 490 -9.91 -8.57 21.16
N ARG A 491 -9.63 -7.75 20.16
CA ARG A 491 -8.45 -6.86 20.10
C ARG A 491 -8.83 -5.53 19.46
N VAL A 492 -8.28 -4.45 20.00
CA VAL A 492 -8.44 -3.09 19.46
C VAL A 492 -7.07 -2.44 19.36
N ILE A 493 -6.78 -1.85 18.19
CA ILE A 493 -5.56 -1.04 17.98
C ILE A 493 -5.97 0.33 17.51
N VAL A 494 -5.48 1.37 18.21
CA VAL A 494 -5.77 2.78 17.90
C VAL A 494 -4.46 3.46 17.51
N ARG A 495 -4.42 4.10 16.35
CA ARG A 495 -3.25 4.83 15.90
C ARG A 495 -3.59 6.01 14.99
N PRO A 496 -2.81 7.10 15.03
CA PRO A 496 -2.87 8.13 14.00
C PRO A 496 -2.42 7.55 12.66
N SER A 497 -3.03 8.02 11.56
CA SER A 497 -2.52 7.70 10.23
C SER A 497 -1.21 8.48 9.99
N GLY A 498 -0.20 7.80 9.44
CA GLY A 498 1.06 8.45 9.08
C GLY A 498 1.02 9.28 7.78
N THR A 499 -0.08 9.16 7.00
CA THR A 499 -0.18 9.76 5.66
C THR A 499 -1.41 10.64 5.45
N GLU A 500 -2.39 10.58 6.35
CA GLU A 500 -3.66 11.31 6.24
C GLU A 500 -4.07 11.87 7.61
N PRO A 501 -4.86 12.96 7.67
CA PRO A 501 -5.42 13.50 8.91
C PRO A 501 -6.56 12.61 9.44
N LYS A 502 -6.22 11.37 9.78
CA LYS A 502 -7.18 10.36 10.26
C LYS A 502 -6.69 9.70 11.55
N LEU A 503 -7.61 9.47 12.47
CA LEU A 503 -7.44 8.47 13.53
C LEU A 503 -8.02 7.15 13.04
N LYS A 504 -7.23 6.08 13.10
CA LYS A 504 -7.65 4.74 12.70
C LYS A 504 -7.73 3.84 13.93
N CYS A 505 -8.88 3.19 14.09
CA CYS A 505 -9.09 2.15 15.09
C CYS A 505 -9.39 0.84 14.38
N TYR A 506 -8.58 -0.17 14.62
CA TYR A 506 -8.72 -1.51 14.07
C TYR A 506 -9.31 -2.42 15.13
N LEU A 507 -10.36 -3.11 14.77
CA LEU A 507 -11.16 -3.91 15.69
C LEU A 507 -11.18 -5.36 15.21
N GLU A 508 -10.97 -6.29 16.11
CA GLU A 508 -11.11 -7.71 15.85
C GLU A 508 -11.88 -8.36 16.98
N VAL A 509 -12.83 -9.23 16.63
CA VAL A 509 -13.46 -10.15 17.58
C VAL A 509 -13.32 -11.57 17.09
N VAL A 510 -13.08 -12.49 18.02
CA VAL A 510 -12.94 -13.92 17.75
C VAL A 510 -14.09 -14.66 18.40
N VAL A 511 -14.96 -15.25 17.60
CA VAL A 511 -16.13 -15.99 18.07
C VAL A 511 -15.93 -17.48 17.80
N PRO A 512 -15.94 -18.36 18.83
CA PRO A 512 -15.90 -19.81 18.61
C PRO A 512 -17.07 -20.27 17.76
N VAL A 513 -16.80 -21.13 16.76
CA VAL A 513 -17.80 -21.65 15.83
C VAL A 513 -18.11 -23.11 16.10
N GLY A 514 -17.09 -23.98 16.12
CA GLY A 514 -17.21 -25.42 16.36
C GLY A 514 -17.78 -26.22 15.19
N THR A 515 -18.94 -25.85 14.66
CA THR A 515 -19.56 -26.48 13.49
C THR A 515 -20.12 -25.45 12.51
N ARG A 516 -20.29 -25.80 11.24
CA ARG A 516 -20.88 -24.92 10.23
C ARG A 516 -22.27 -24.40 10.58
N ASP A 517 -23.10 -25.19 11.27
CA ASP A 517 -24.44 -24.79 11.68
C ASP A 517 -24.44 -23.57 12.62
N ASN A 518 -23.34 -23.34 13.32
CA ASN A 518 -23.19 -22.22 14.25
C ASN A 518 -22.72 -20.91 13.56
N LEU A 519 -22.28 -20.95 12.30
CA LEU A 519 -21.76 -19.78 11.58
C LEU A 519 -22.72 -18.59 11.56
N PRO A 520 -24.02 -18.75 11.25
CA PRO A 520 -24.94 -17.60 11.25
C PRO A 520 -25.03 -16.90 12.61
N ALA A 521 -25.05 -17.68 13.68
CA ALA A 521 -25.08 -17.15 15.05
C ALA A 521 -23.75 -16.47 15.41
N ALA A 522 -22.61 -17.05 15.00
CA ALA A 522 -21.30 -16.47 15.22
C ALA A 522 -21.14 -15.13 14.48
N HIS A 523 -21.58 -15.05 13.23
CA HIS A 523 -21.57 -13.80 12.45
C HIS A 523 -22.47 -12.73 13.07
N ALA A 524 -23.67 -13.08 13.56
CA ALA A 524 -24.56 -12.14 14.24
C ALA A 524 -23.88 -11.61 15.52
N LYS A 525 -23.34 -12.49 16.34
CA LYS A 525 -22.62 -12.11 17.58
C LYS A 525 -21.43 -11.22 17.28
N ALA A 526 -20.63 -11.54 16.25
CA ALA A 526 -19.48 -10.75 15.88
C ALA A 526 -19.87 -9.33 15.47
N ARG A 527 -20.92 -9.17 14.64
CA ARG A 527 -21.43 -7.84 14.24
C ARG A 527 -21.89 -7.02 15.42
N ASP A 528 -22.63 -7.62 16.35
CA ASP A 528 -23.13 -6.91 17.55
C ASP A 528 -21.97 -6.45 18.44
N LEU A 529 -20.96 -7.31 18.65
CA LEU A 529 -19.77 -6.97 19.42
C LEU A 529 -18.97 -5.84 18.74
N LEU A 530 -18.68 -5.93 17.45
CA LEU A 530 -17.94 -4.90 16.70
C LEU A 530 -18.66 -3.55 16.75
N THR A 531 -19.98 -3.54 16.54
CA THR A 531 -20.80 -2.32 16.62
C THR A 531 -20.72 -1.70 18.00
N THR A 532 -20.80 -2.51 19.06
CA THR A 532 -20.76 -2.03 20.43
C THR A 532 -19.36 -1.55 20.80
N ILE A 533 -18.30 -2.25 20.38
CA ILE A 533 -16.91 -1.81 20.59
C ILE A 533 -16.66 -0.46 19.91
N LYS A 534 -17.12 -0.25 18.67
CA LYS A 534 -16.99 1.06 17.98
C LYS A 534 -17.60 2.18 18.79
N ARG A 535 -18.83 2.00 19.25
CA ARG A 535 -19.55 3.00 20.07
C ARG A 535 -18.79 3.32 21.37
N ASP A 536 -18.41 2.28 22.11
CA ASP A 536 -17.75 2.42 23.41
C ASP A 536 -16.36 3.05 23.25
N LEU A 537 -15.63 2.68 22.20
CA LEU A 537 -14.31 3.26 21.88
C LEU A 537 -14.42 4.72 21.47
N SER A 538 -15.40 5.08 20.63
CA SER A 538 -15.67 6.48 20.27
C SER A 538 -15.94 7.33 21.51
N ALA A 539 -16.78 6.84 22.42
CA ALA A 539 -17.06 7.53 23.68
C ALA A 539 -15.80 7.69 24.55
N ALA A 540 -14.97 6.64 24.66
CA ALA A 540 -13.73 6.68 25.41
C ALA A 540 -12.70 7.64 24.80
N ALA A 541 -12.59 7.69 23.49
CA ALA A 541 -11.70 8.58 22.75
C ALA A 541 -12.22 10.04 22.72
N GLY A 542 -13.54 10.23 22.88
CA GLY A 542 -14.20 11.55 22.76
C GLY A 542 -14.36 12.03 21.30
N ILE A 543 -14.64 11.09 20.40
CA ILE A 543 -14.81 11.30 18.94
C ILE A 543 -16.15 10.75 18.47
#